data_7a47007ba828ab8c9b9ff564233a3dbb
#
_entry.id   7a47007ba828ab8c9b9ff564233a3dbb
#
_cell.length_a   1.000
_cell.length_b   1.000
_cell.length_c   1.000
_cell.angle_alpha   90.00
_cell.angle_beta   90.00
_cell.angle_gamma   90.00
#
_symmetry.space_group_name_H-M   'P 1'
#
loop_
_entity.id
_entity.type
_entity.pdbx_description
1 polymer ?
#
loop_
_entity_poly.entity_id
_entity_poly.type
_entity_poly.pdbx_seq_one_letter_code
_entity_poly.pdbx_strand_id
1 'polypeptide(L)'
;TLVNMDSYISKNTPQSHMQKFYKVFDEIKDNYYDGMIITGAPVEQMEFEQVAYWKELCEIMDWSQKHVTSTIHICWGAQAALYHKYGIKKYALDKKLFGIYEVNAEDKYDALLKGMNDKMYVPMSRHTDVDGDAVRKESSLKVLAGGKDCGIAIIKSLDNKSFYFMGHNEYDRTTLKKEYLRDVEKGLDIDRP
;
A
#
# COMPACT_ATOMS: atom_id res chain seq x y z
N THR A 1 -1.40 15.64 9.34
CA THR A 1 -0.70 16.41 8.28
C THR A 1 -0.80 15.62 6.99
N LEU A 2 -1.23 16.26 5.88
CA LEU A 2 -1.16 15.69 4.55
C LEU A 2 0.18 16.06 3.93
N VAL A 3 0.83 15.11 3.28
CA VAL A 3 2.15 15.30 2.65
C VAL A 3 2.03 15.01 1.16
N ASN A 4 2.62 15.84 0.34
CA ASN A 4 2.74 15.67 -1.11
C ASN A 4 4.22 15.56 -1.48
N MET A 5 4.51 14.82 -2.54
CA MET A 5 5.84 14.76 -3.12
C MET A 5 6.19 16.09 -3.80
N ASP A 6 7.30 16.71 -3.45
CA ASP A 6 7.76 17.96 -4.07
C ASP A 6 8.23 17.70 -5.51
N SER A 7 8.83 16.54 -5.75
CA SER A 7 9.27 16.09 -7.07
C SER A 7 8.14 15.76 -8.06
N TYR A 8 6.86 15.87 -7.63
CA TYR A 8 5.71 15.54 -8.47
C TYR A 8 4.60 16.60 -8.43
N ILE A 9 4.28 17.15 -9.59
CA ILE A 9 3.14 18.06 -9.76
C ILE A 9 1.88 17.24 -10.06
N SER A 10 0.89 17.32 -9.16
CA SER A 10 -0.40 16.66 -9.35
C SER A 10 -1.10 17.18 -10.60
N LYS A 11 -1.49 16.25 -11.51
CA LYS A 11 -2.22 16.59 -12.74
C LYS A 11 -3.71 16.83 -12.52
N ASN A 12 -4.26 16.30 -11.43
CA ASN A 12 -5.70 16.23 -11.20
C ASN A 12 -6.18 17.11 -10.03
N THR A 13 -5.26 17.74 -9.29
CA THR A 13 -5.59 18.58 -8.14
C THR A 13 -5.06 19.99 -8.36
N PRO A 14 -5.90 21.05 -8.21
CA PRO A 14 -5.45 22.43 -8.36
C PRO A 14 -4.30 22.75 -7.40
N GLN A 15 -3.26 23.43 -7.89
CA GLN A 15 -2.09 23.81 -7.07
C GLN A 15 -2.46 24.62 -5.83
N SER A 16 -3.47 25.50 -5.93
CA SER A 16 -3.96 26.29 -4.78
C SER A 16 -4.52 25.42 -3.65
N HIS A 17 -5.13 24.28 -4.00
CA HIS A 17 -5.59 23.30 -3.01
C HIS A 17 -4.40 22.57 -2.38
N MET A 18 -3.43 22.14 -3.20
CA MET A 18 -2.22 21.47 -2.70
C MET A 18 -1.46 22.35 -1.71
N GLN A 19 -1.17 23.60 -2.07
CA GLN A 19 -0.46 24.56 -1.21
C GLN A 19 -1.20 24.87 0.11
N LYS A 20 -2.52 24.79 0.11
CA LYS A 20 -3.32 25.09 1.31
C LYS A 20 -3.38 23.93 2.30
N PHE A 21 -3.40 22.69 1.84
CA PHE A 21 -3.70 21.52 2.67
C PHE A 21 -2.55 20.53 2.80
N TYR A 22 -1.57 20.60 1.92
CA TYR A 22 -0.45 19.66 1.89
C TYR A 22 0.86 20.37 2.23
N LYS A 23 1.71 19.66 2.93
CA LYS A 23 3.10 20.03 3.17
C LYS A 23 4.01 19.23 2.26
N VAL A 24 5.21 19.75 1.98
CA VAL A 24 6.29 18.98 1.34
C VAL A 24 7.19 18.36 2.41
N PHE A 25 8.02 17.40 2.00
CA PHE A 25 8.84 16.66 2.94
C PHE A 25 9.77 17.55 3.77
N ASP A 26 10.36 18.57 3.16
CA ASP A 26 11.24 19.53 3.84
C ASP A 26 10.58 20.27 5.01
N GLU A 27 9.27 20.46 4.97
CA GLU A 27 8.52 21.14 6.05
C GLU A 27 8.24 20.20 7.24
N ILE A 28 8.42 18.90 7.10
CA ILE A 28 8.06 17.92 8.12
C ILE A 28 9.24 17.11 8.65
N LYS A 29 10.38 17.11 7.96
CA LYS A 29 11.52 16.21 8.22
C LYS A 29 12.14 16.33 9.62
N ASP A 30 11.99 17.49 10.27
CA ASP A 30 12.52 17.73 11.62
C ASP A 30 11.53 17.33 12.74
N ASN A 31 10.32 16.89 12.39
CA ASN A 31 9.30 16.50 13.33
C ASN A 31 9.28 14.99 13.59
N TYR A 32 8.63 14.60 14.70
CA TYR A 32 8.31 13.23 15.05
C TYR A 32 6.81 13.00 15.00
N TYR A 33 6.39 11.80 14.60
CA TYR A 33 4.99 11.44 14.44
C TYR A 33 4.70 10.07 15.07
N ASP A 34 3.50 9.92 15.62
CA ASP A 34 3.04 8.64 16.16
C ASP A 34 2.74 7.61 15.07
N GLY A 35 2.26 8.07 13.93
CA GLY A 35 1.93 7.20 12.80
C GLY A 35 2.01 7.91 11.46
N MET A 36 2.25 7.12 10.42
CA MET A 36 2.27 7.56 9.02
C MET A 36 1.51 6.56 8.15
N ILE A 37 0.84 7.05 7.13
CA ILE A 37 0.22 6.20 6.10
C ILE A 37 0.81 6.59 4.75
N ILE A 38 1.37 5.60 4.04
CA ILE A 38 1.82 5.71 2.65
C ILE A 38 0.80 4.97 1.79
N THR A 39 0.02 5.72 1.03
CA THR A 39 -1.10 5.18 0.24
C THR A 39 -0.63 4.59 -1.09
N GLY A 40 -1.52 3.86 -1.76
CA GLY A 40 -1.32 3.41 -3.13
C GLY A 40 -1.28 4.56 -4.14
N ALA A 41 -0.76 4.26 -5.33
CA ALA A 41 -0.70 5.18 -6.45
C ALA A 41 -0.98 4.44 -7.78
N PRO A 42 -1.58 5.10 -8.78
CA PRO A 42 -1.95 4.47 -10.07
C PRO A 42 -0.73 4.34 -11.01
N VAL A 43 0.41 3.90 -10.47
CA VAL A 43 1.69 3.71 -11.18
C VAL A 43 2.21 2.27 -11.06
N GLU A 44 1.37 1.35 -10.66
CA GLU A 44 1.74 -0.03 -10.32
C GLU A 44 2.33 -0.84 -11.50
N GLN A 45 1.99 -0.48 -12.75
CA GLN A 45 2.51 -1.12 -13.94
C GLN A 45 3.90 -0.59 -14.37
N MET A 46 4.36 0.50 -13.76
CA MET A 46 5.70 1.04 -14.00
C MET A 46 6.73 0.35 -13.08
N GLU A 47 7.96 0.21 -13.53
CA GLU A 47 9.06 -0.12 -12.62
C GLU A 47 9.21 0.98 -11.57
N PHE A 48 9.61 0.60 -10.35
CA PHE A 48 9.68 1.56 -9.25
C PHE A 48 10.60 2.74 -9.56
N GLU A 49 11.76 2.48 -10.16
CA GLU A 49 12.76 3.48 -10.51
C GLU A 49 12.29 4.45 -11.62
N GLN A 50 11.26 4.09 -12.37
CA GLN A 50 10.66 4.94 -13.41
C GLN A 50 9.61 5.90 -12.86
N VAL A 51 9.19 5.72 -11.60
CA VAL A 51 8.23 6.62 -10.95
C VAL A 51 8.93 7.94 -10.63
N ALA A 52 8.37 9.05 -11.10
CA ALA A 52 9.02 10.37 -11.03
C ALA A 52 9.46 10.78 -9.62
N TYR A 53 8.70 10.39 -8.60
CA TYR A 53 8.98 10.69 -7.18
C TYR A 53 9.61 9.52 -6.41
N TRP A 54 10.14 8.51 -7.11
CA TRP A 54 10.69 7.31 -6.46
C TRP A 54 11.78 7.61 -5.43
N LYS A 55 12.74 8.45 -5.80
CA LYS A 55 13.85 8.81 -4.91
C LYS A 55 13.37 9.49 -3.64
N GLU A 56 12.49 10.48 -3.77
CA GLU A 56 11.91 11.19 -2.63
C GLU A 56 11.08 10.25 -1.75
N LEU A 57 10.31 9.33 -2.35
CA LEU A 57 9.56 8.32 -1.59
C LEU A 57 10.50 7.40 -0.80
N CYS A 58 11.62 6.97 -1.37
CA CYS A 58 12.64 6.20 -0.66
C CYS A 58 13.21 6.97 0.53
N GLU A 59 13.54 8.25 0.35
CA GLU A 59 14.03 9.12 1.45
C GLU A 59 13.00 9.25 2.56
N ILE A 60 11.73 9.43 2.22
CA ILE A 60 10.63 9.48 3.20
C ILE A 60 10.47 8.16 3.94
N MET A 61 10.56 7.02 3.23
CA MET A 61 10.50 5.70 3.86
C MET A 61 11.66 5.47 4.84
N ASP A 62 12.88 5.86 4.48
CA ASP A 62 14.05 5.75 5.35
C ASP A 62 13.96 6.69 6.55
N TRP A 63 13.53 7.94 6.33
CA TRP A 63 13.27 8.91 7.37
C TRP A 63 12.21 8.41 8.36
N SER A 64 11.15 7.78 7.88
CA SER A 64 10.06 7.28 8.71
C SER A 64 10.52 6.25 9.75
N GLN A 65 11.58 5.49 9.46
CA GLN A 65 12.13 4.51 10.41
C GLN A 65 12.69 5.15 11.69
N LYS A 66 13.02 6.43 11.64
CA LYS A 66 13.60 7.18 12.77
C LYS A 66 12.65 8.19 13.38
N HIS A 67 11.75 8.75 12.59
CA HIS A 67 10.89 9.87 12.96
C HIS A 67 9.41 9.49 13.14
N VAL A 68 9.03 8.25 12.84
CA VAL A 68 7.66 7.78 12.97
C VAL A 68 7.63 6.51 13.82
N THR A 69 6.71 6.44 14.77
CA THR A 69 6.57 5.28 15.64
C THR A 69 6.19 4.04 14.84
N SER A 70 5.20 4.16 13.92
CA SER A 70 4.86 3.09 13.00
C SER A 70 4.26 3.63 11.69
N THR A 71 4.52 2.94 10.59
CA THR A 71 4.05 3.31 9.25
C THR A 71 3.18 2.22 8.65
N ILE A 72 2.02 2.60 8.14
CA ILE A 72 1.15 1.74 7.34
C ILE A 72 1.41 2.02 5.87
N HIS A 73 1.67 0.98 5.10
CA HIS A 73 1.84 1.02 3.65
C HIS A 73 0.65 0.30 2.99
N ILE A 74 0.03 0.92 1.97
CA ILE A 74 -1.19 0.39 1.36
C ILE A 74 -0.99 0.14 -0.14
N CYS A 75 -1.39 -1.05 -0.61
CA CYS A 75 -1.40 -1.46 -2.01
C CYS A 75 -0.04 -1.24 -2.69
N TRP A 76 0.05 -0.40 -3.71
CA TRP A 76 1.33 -0.06 -4.36
C TRP A 76 2.36 0.50 -3.36
N GLY A 77 1.94 1.29 -2.39
CA GLY A 77 2.83 1.78 -1.32
C GLY A 77 3.42 0.63 -0.48
N ALA A 78 2.68 -0.45 -0.27
CA ALA A 78 3.17 -1.65 0.39
C ALA A 78 4.21 -2.37 -0.48
N GLN A 79 3.93 -2.55 -1.77
CA GLN A 79 4.88 -3.16 -2.72
C GLN A 79 6.17 -2.33 -2.83
N ALA A 80 6.04 -0.99 -2.91
CA ALA A 80 7.17 -0.06 -2.97
C ALA A 80 8.09 -0.18 -1.74
N ALA A 81 7.50 -0.23 -0.55
CA ALA A 81 8.25 -0.34 0.69
C ALA A 81 8.90 -1.72 0.87
N LEU A 82 8.22 -2.80 0.47
CA LEU A 82 8.79 -4.15 0.45
C LEU A 82 9.98 -4.25 -0.51
N TYR A 83 9.87 -3.61 -1.68
CA TYR A 83 10.96 -3.56 -2.64
C TYR A 83 12.13 -2.72 -2.12
N HIS A 84 11.87 -1.49 -1.65
CA HIS A 84 12.92 -0.59 -1.17
C HIS A 84 13.70 -1.19 0.00
N LYS A 85 13.00 -1.76 0.98
CA LYS A 85 13.63 -2.21 2.24
C LYS A 85 14.22 -3.62 2.16
N TYR A 86 13.60 -4.52 1.39
CA TYR A 86 13.94 -5.95 1.38
C TYR A 86 14.30 -6.48 -0.01
N GLY A 87 14.23 -5.67 -1.06
CA GLY A 87 14.47 -6.12 -2.42
C GLY A 87 13.41 -7.08 -2.97
N ILE A 88 12.25 -7.17 -2.31
CA ILE A 88 11.15 -8.06 -2.74
C ILE A 88 10.47 -7.45 -3.95
N LYS A 89 10.62 -8.12 -5.09
CA LYS A 89 10.10 -7.62 -6.38
C LYS A 89 8.61 -7.84 -6.50
N LYS A 90 7.96 -6.96 -7.27
CA LYS A 90 6.61 -7.17 -7.77
C LYS A 90 6.65 -7.88 -9.12
N TYR A 91 5.53 -8.50 -9.49
CA TYR A 91 5.30 -9.07 -10.81
C TYR A 91 3.90 -8.70 -11.31
N ALA A 92 3.73 -8.66 -12.62
CA ALA A 92 2.41 -8.42 -13.22
C ALA A 92 1.52 -9.64 -13.05
N LEU A 93 0.25 -9.40 -12.74
CA LEU A 93 -0.79 -10.42 -12.76
C LEU A 93 -1.32 -10.55 -14.19
N ASP A 94 -1.70 -11.76 -14.60
CA ASP A 94 -2.31 -12.02 -15.91
C ASP A 94 -3.63 -11.25 -16.06
N LYS A 95 -4.36 -11.07 -14.95
CA LYS A 95 -5.61 -10.33 -14.86
C LYS A 95 -5.62 -9.45 -13.62
N LYS A 96 -6.28 -8.29 -13.70
CA LYS A 96 -6.44 -7.42 -12.55
C LYS A 96 -7.13 -8.17 -11.41
N LEU A 97 -6.52 -8.22 -10.24
CA LEU A 97 -7.13 -8.70 -9.02
C LEU A 97 -8.07 -7.62 -8.51
N PHE A 98 -9.38 -7.82 -8.76
CA PHE A 98 -10.40 -6.82 -8.47
C PHE A 98 -11.62 -7.45 -7.80
N GLY A 99 -12.04 -6.91 -6.66
CA GLY A 99 -13.21 -7.40 -5.93
C GLY A 99 -12.99 -7.45 -4.44
N ILE A 100 -13.89 -8.15 -3.74
CA ILE A 100 -13.80 -8.40 -2.30
C ILE A 100 -13.39 -9.86 -2.08
N TYR A 101 -12.26 -10.07 -1.42
CA TYR A 101 -11.66 -11.38 -1.22
C TYR A 101 -11.70 -11.81 0.23
N GLU A 102 -11.96 -13.09 0.44
CA GLU A 102 -11.82 -13.72 1.75
C GLU A 102 -10.34 -13.86 2.11
N VAL A 103 -10.00 -13.39 3.29
CA VAL A 103 -8.68 -13.41 3.88
C VAL A 103 -8.76 -14.05 5.26
N ASN A 104 -7.87 -14.98 5.54
CA ASN A 104 -7.80 -15.68 6.81
C ASN A 104 -6.59 -15.21 7.62
N ALA A 105 -6.77 -15.03 8.92
CA ALA A 105 -5.69 -14.73 9.84
C ALA A 105 -4.74 -15.93 9.94
N GLU A 106 -3.45 -15.71 9.68
CA GLU A 106 -2.38 -16.70 9.87
C GLU A 106 -1.83 -16.65 11.31
N ASP A 107 -1.89 -15.47 11.93
CA ASP A 107 -1.58 -15.31 13.35
C ASP A 107 -2.64 -14.45 14.06
N LYS A 108 -3.70 -15.12 14.51
CA LYS A 108 -4.82 -14.49 15.21
C LYS A 108 -4.48 -13.90 16.59
N TYR A 109 -3.33 -14.22 17.13
CA TYR A 109 -2.86 -13.69 18.42
C TYR A 109 -2.01 -12.42 18.27
N ASP A 110 -1.67 -12.02 17.04
CA ASP A 110 -0.97 -10.78 16.82
C ASP A 110 -1.77 -9.56 17.27
N ALA A 111 -1.10 -8.61 17.90
CA ALA A 111 -1.74 -7.41 18.44
C ALA A 111 -2.51 -6.60 17.37
N LEU A 112 -2.04 -6.60 16.11
CA LEU A 112 -2.70 -5.93 15.00
C LEU A 112 -4.08 -6.54 14.69
N LEU A 113 -4.23 -7.85 14.85
CA LEU A 113 -5.46 -8.56 14.53
C LEU A 113 -6.39 -8.74 15.76
N LYS A 114 -6.00 -8.19 16.92
CA LYS A 114 -6.79 -8.30 18.14
C LYS A 114 -8.18 -7.70 17.97
N GLY A 115 -9.21 -8.53 18.20
CA GLY A 115 -10.62 -8.14 18.07
C GLY A 115 -11.17 -8.28 16.65
N MET A 116 -10.36 -8.66 15.68
CA MET A 116 -10.81 -9.01 14.33
C MET A 116 -11.24 -10.48 14.27
N ASN A 117 -12.08 -10.80 13.31
CA ASN A 117 -12.48 -12.20 13.05
C ASN A 117 -11.30 -12.96 12.41
N ASP A 118 -11.24 -14.28 12.63
CA ASP A 118 -10.27 -15.16 11.97
C ASP A 118 -10.40 -15.11 10.43
N LYS A 119 -11.60 -14.81 9.94
CA LYS A 119 -11.95 -14.63 8.53
C LYS A 119 -12.38 -13.18 8.29
N MET A 120 -11.76 -12.54 7.35
CA MET A 120 -11.98 -11.14 6.98
C MET A 120 -12.30 -11.04 5.49
N TYR A 121 -12.88 -9.92 5.07
CA TYR A 121 -13.15 -9.62 3.67
C TYR A 121 -12.47 -8.29 3.31
N VAL A 122 -11.58 -8.35 2.32
CA VAL A 122 -10.71 -7.21 1.97
C VAL A 122 -10.92 -6.83 0.51
N PRO A 123 -11.22 -5.55 0.23
CA PRO A 123 -11.23 -5.04 -1.14
C PRO A 123 -9.84 -5.09 -1.75
N MET A 124 -9.74 -5.61 -2.97
CA MET A 124 -8.51 -5.65 -3.77
C MET A 124 -8.74 -4.94 -5.10
N SER A 125 -7.76 -4.15 -5.54
CA SER A 125 -7.78 -3.49 -6.84
C SER A 125 -6.33 -3.27 -7.29
N ARG A 126 -5.71 -4.29 -7.89
CA ARG A 126 -4.31 -4.23 -8.30
C ARG A 126 -4.01 -5.07 -9.54
N HIS A 127 -3.05 -4.59 -10.35
CA HIS A 127 -2.51 -5.31 -11.52
C HIS A 127 -1.20 -6.04 -11.24
N THR A 128 -0.65 -5.85 -10.04
CA THR A 128 0.63 -6.47 -9.63
C THR A 128 0.51 -7.12 -8.27
N ASP A 129 1.38 -8.08 -7.99
CA ASP A 129 1.56 -8.67 -6.68
C ASP A 129 3.05 -8.80 -6.36
N VAL A 130 3.39 -9.11 -5.11
CA VAL A 130 4.76 -9.36 -4.67
C VAL A 130 5.03 -10.87 -4.61
N ASP A 131 6.31 -11.24 -4.72
CA ASP A 131 6.73 -12.62 -4.51
C ASP A 131 6.46 -13.05 -3.06
N GLY A 132 5.38 -13.82 -2.88
CA GLY A 132 4.94 -14.28 -1.56
C GLY A 132 5.93 -15.23 -0.89
N ASP A 133 6.68 -16.00 -1.67
CA ASP A 133 7.73 -16.88 -1.14
C ASP A 133 8.92 -16.06 -0.64
N ALA A 134 9.30 -15.00 -1.35
CA ALA A 134 10.32 -14.06 -0.90
C ALA A 134 9.90 -13.35 0.39
N VAL A 135 8.62 -12.92 0.50
CA VAL A 135 8.08 -12.34 1.74
C VAL A 135 8.21 -13.32 2.90
N ARG A 136 7.83 -14.60 2.70
CA ARG A 136 7.86 -15.63 3.76
C ARG A 136 9.27 -16.06 4.16
N LYS A 137 10.25 -15.92 3.27
CA LYS A 137 11.67 -16.20 3.52
C LYS A 137 12.39 -15.06 4.23
N GLU A 138 11.86 -13.85 4.16
CA GLU A 138 12.48 -12.70 4.81
C GLU A 138 12.28 -12.76 6.33
N SER A 139 13.38 -12.99 7.05
CA SER A 139 13.36 -13.27 8.49
C SER A 139 12.89 -12.11 9.35
N SER A 140 12.92 -10.88 8.84
CA SER A 140 12.44 -9.67 9.53
C SER A 140 10.98 -9.34 9.27
N LEU A 141 10.29 -10.14 8.43
CA LEU A 141 8.88 -10.01 8.12
C LEU A 141 8.05 -11.13 8.72
N LYS A 142 6.78 -10.85 8.94
CA LYS A 142 5.77 -11.82 9.36
C LYS A 142 4.49 -11.60 8.56
N VAL A 143 4.01 -12.67 7.92
CA VAL A 143 2.67 -12.68 7.31
C VAL A 143 1.64 -12.85 8.40
N LEU A 144 0.67 -11.96 8.47
CA LEU A 144 -0.42 -11.99 9.45
C LEU A 144 -1.72 -12.53 8.88
N ALA A 145 -1.97 -12.29 7.60
CA ALA A 145 -3.18 -12.74 6.93
C ALA A 145 -2.98 -12.92 5.43
N GLY A 146 -3.70 -13.88 4.87
CA GLY A 146 -3.70 -14.15 3.42
C GLY A 146 -4.94 -14.92 2.98
N GLY A 147 -5.20 -14.94 1.69
CA GLY A 147 -6.32 -15.64 1.07
C GLY A 147 -5.87 -16.54 -0.08
N LYS A 148 -6.64 -17.60 -0.33
CA LYS A 148 -6.34 -18.55 -1.40
C LYS A 148 -6.32 -17.88 -2.78
N ASP A 149 -7.25 -16.94 -2.99
CA ASP A 149 -7.50 -16.34 -4.31
C ASP A 149 -6.84 -14.96 -4.46
N CYS A 150 -6.32 -14.37 -3.39
CA CYS A 150 -5.72 -13.04 -3.40
C CYS A 150 -4.27 -12.99 -2.87
N GLY A 151 -3.69 -14.13 -2.50
CA GLY A 151 -2.34 -14.17 -1.98
C GLY A 151 -2.19 -13.56 -0.58
N ILE A 152 -1.01 -13.05 -0.27
CA ILE A 152 -0.74 -12.40 1.00
C ILE A 152 -1.52 -11.06 1.07
N ALA A 153 -2.15 -10.80 2.21
CA ALA A 153 -2.97 -9.60 2.40
C ALA A 153 -2.40 -8.63 3.43
N ILE A 154 -1.86 -9.14 4.54
CA ILE A 154 -1.31 -8.32 5.62
C ILE A 154 0.05 -8.88 6.05
N ILE A 155 1.05 -8.00 6.06
CA ILE A 155 2.41 -8.29 6.49
C ILE A 155 2.81 -7.25 7.53
N LYS A 156 3.68 -7.60 8.46
CA LYS A 156 4.35 -6.65 9.34
C LYS A 156 5.85 -6.90 9.44
N SER A 157 6.60 -5.87 9.79
CA SER A 157 7.99 -6.03 10.26
C SER A 157 7.99 -6.51 11.72
N LEU A 158 8.99 -7.33 12.10
CA LEU A 158 9.08 -7.88 13.46
C LEU A 158 9.32 -6.80 14.54
N ASP A 159 9.89 -5.66 14.16
CA ASP A 159 10.07 -4.50 15.04
C ASP A 159 8.78 -3.68 15.25
N ASN A 160 7.67 -4.07 14.61
CA ASN A 160 6.37 -3.37 14.59
C ASN A 160 6.43 -1.93 14.06
N LYS A 161 7.44 -1.56 13.30
CA LYS A 161 7.56 -0.22 12.69
C LYS A 161 6.85 -0.09 11.36
N SER A 162 6.68 -1.20 10.63
CA SER A 162 6.07 -1.17 9.30
C SER A 162 4.99 -2.24 9.17
N PHE A 163 3.84 -1.82 8.65
CA PHE A 163 2.70 -2.67 8.33
C PHE A 163 2.35 -2.51 6.85
N TYR A 164 2.17 -3.63 6.15
CA TYR A 164 1.94 -3.67 4.71
C TYR A 164 0.60 -4.31 4.43
N PHE A 165 -0.32 -3.54 3.90
CA PHE A 165 -1.66 -3.97 3.51
C PHE A 165 -1.72 -4.04 1.98
N MET A 166 -1.88 -5.24 1.43
CA MET A 166 -1.91 -5.45 -0.02
C MET A 166 -3.27 -5.11 -0.64
N GLY A 167 -4.30 -4.98 0.18
CA GLY A 167 -5.64 -4.54 -0.18
C GLY A 167 -5.97 -3.16 0.36
N HIS A 168 -7.23 -2.76 0.17
CA HIS A 168 -7.73 -1.40 0.42
C HIS A 168 -8.76 -1.36 1.56
N ASN A 169 -8.28 -1.49 2.80
CA ASN A 169 -9.16 -1.41 3.98
C ASN A 169 -9.71 -0.01 4.24
N GLU A 170 -9.15 1.01 3.56
CA GLU A 170 -9.55 2.42 3.63
C GLU A 170 -10.71 2.77 2.69
N TYR A 171 -11.12 1.86 1.80
CA TYR A 171 -12.17 2.13 0.83
C TYR A 171 -13.50 2.39 1.51
N ASP A 172 -14.19 3.42 1.05
CA ASP A 172 -15.58 3.64 1.40
C ASP A 172 -16.53 2.68 0.65
N ARG A 173 -17.79 2.68 1.06
CA ARG A 173 -18.84 1.82 0.50
C ARG A 173 -18.97 1.90 -1.04
N THR A 174 -18.57 2.99 -1.66
CA THR A 174 -18.78 3.26 -3.10
C THR A 174 -17.50 3.22 -3.92
N THR A 175 -16.32 3.19 -3.30
CA THR A 175 -15.05 3.32 -4.00
C THR A 175 -14.82 2.18 -5.00
N LEU A 176 -15.02 0.94 -4.58
CA LEU A 176 -14.83 -0.22 -5.45
C LEU A 176 -15.79 -0.16 -6.66
N LYS A 177 -17.04 0.21 -6.44
CA LYS A 177 -18.02 0.40 -7.53
C LYS A 177 -17.59 1.48 -8.52
N LYS A 178 -17.09 2.62 -8.02
CA LYS A 178 -16.61 3.71 -8.89
C LYS A 178 -15.41 3.28 -9.73
N GLU A 179 -14.50 2.54 -9.16
CA GLU A 179 -13.35 1.98 -9.89
C GLU A 179 -13.79 0.96 -10.94
N TYR A 180 -14.71 0.08 -10.61
CA TYR A 180 -15.29 -0.87 -11.57
C TYR A 180 -15.88 -0.15 -12.79
N LEU A 181 -16.76 0.82 -12.57
CA LEU A 181 -17.40 1.57 -13.66
C LEU A 181 -16.36 2.31 -14.50
N ARG A 182 -15.39 2.96 -13.90
CA ARG A 182 -14.27 3.63 -14.59
C ARG A 182 -13.50 2.67 -15.49
N ASP A 183 -13.23 1.47 -15.01
CA ASP A 183 -12.41 0.50 -15.73
C ASP A 183 -13.20 -0.18 -16.85
N VAL A 184 -14.50 -0.41 -16.65
CA VAL A 184 -15.42 -0.86 -17.71
C VAL A 184 -15.56 0.19 -18.82
N GLU A 185 -15.67 1.48 -18.47
CA GLU A 185 -15.69 2.58 -19.45
C GLU A 185 -14.42 2.64 -20.30
N LYS A 186 -13.28 2.21 -19.74
CA LYS A 186 -12.00 2.09 -20.46
C LYS A 186 -11.89 0.80 -21.30
N GLY A 187 -12.90 -0.05 -21.29
CA GLY A 187 -12.90 -1.31 -22.02
C GLY A 187 -12.01 -2.40 -21.41
N LEU A 188 -11.67 -2.28 -20.12
CA LEU A 188 -10.87 -3.28 -19.42
C LEU A 188 -11.75 -4.48 -19.06
N ASP A 189 -11.23 -5.69 -19.28
CA ASP A 189 -11.86 -6.94 -18.80
C ASP A 189 -11.55 -7.12 -17.31
N ILE A 190 -12.55 -6.89 -16.48
CA ILE A 190 -12.42 -6.94 -15.02
C ILE A 190 -13.40 -7.98 -14.47
N ASP A 191 -12.92 -8.82 -13.58
CA ASP A 191 -13.78 -9.71 -12.83
C ASP A 191 -14.74 -8.91 -11.95
N ARG A 192 -15.88 -9.52 -11.64
CA ARG A 192 -16.93 -8.87 -10.86
C ARG A 192 -16.40 -8.47 -9.47
N PRO A 193 -16.80 -7.29 -8.98
CA PRO A 193 -16.56 -6.90 -7.60
C PRO A 193 -17.30 -7.81 -6.62
#